data_f926369b340df001bcdd2eab920f31a9
#
_entry.id   f926369b340df001bcdd2eab920f31a9
#
_cell.length_a   1.000
_cell.length_b   1.000
_cell.length_c   1.000
_cell.angle_alpha   90.00
_cell.angle_beta   90.00
_cell.angle_gamma   90.00
#
_symmetry.space_group_name_H-M   'P 1'
#
loop_
_entity.id
_entity.type
_entity.pdbx_description
1 polymer ?
#
loop_
_entity_poly.entity_id
_entity_poly.type
_entity_poly.pdbx_seq_one_letter_code
_entity_poly.pdbx_strand_id
1 'polypeptide(L)'
;MYQSVYYNRIPGDDQYHYYLRDDKKGINCFQYYPTLYKLDEYGEHKNLFGETCSPFKGKYDWKNPNIYEKDIDKELVLLRDLYYETDEMPSYHNTVYLDIEIEILGALTPYTIKEANAEITAIALIDVSTKEKTCFILDKEDNLGDLSSEGKVIVPCSNENELIRKFLSKWEQMDPTIVVGYNSDFFDIPYLYYRIKKRLGDEVNRLSPVGKITESPYNPNSPIKIGLVNCLDFMLLLKKYIMKEESSYKLGDVGEKYAKLGKIEYNGNLDTLFREDPEKFIDYNIRDVEIIEALEEKLKFIELTILISHLCHTPYESIYYNTSLNEGAILTYLKRKGIVAPNKPTTINPSIRELAKDDLVIHQRGTPTVEGVIYSIDKNQVTIKTKSGYRQRNIKTVRKKQSYAGGYLLDPKP
;
A
#
# COMPACT_ATOMS: atom_id res chain seq x y z
N MET A 1 -4.98 -19.24 8.53
CA MET A 1 -5.29 -18.37 7.36
C MET A 1 -4.17 -17.36 7.18
N TYR A 2 -3.97 -16.84 5.96
CA TYR A 2 -2.89 -15.87 5.75
C TYR A 2 -3.14 -14.59 6.54
N GLN A 3 -2.06 -14.05 7.09
CA GLN A 3 -2.04 -12.76 7.74
C GLN A 3 -1.32 -11.72 6.88
N SER A 4 -0.32 -12.16 6.12
CA SER A 4 0.45 -11.29 5.23
C SER A 4 1.20 -12.11 4.18
N VAL A 5 1.45 -11.51 3.03
CA VAL A 5 2.23 -12.08 1.93
C VAL A 5 3.22 -11.05 1.41
N TYR A 6 4.37 -11.53 1.01
CA TYR A 6 5.40 -10.72 0.40
C TYR A 6 6.20 -11.55 -0.60
N TYR A 7 6.54 -11.00 -1.74
CA TYR A 7 7.43 -11.67 -2.67
C TYR A 7 8.65 -10.81 -3.01
N ASN A 8 9.74 -11.46 -3.30
CA ASN A 8 10.95 -10.81 -3.75
C ASN A 8 11.55 -11.58 -4.94
N ARG A 9 12.03 -10.82 -5.94
CA ARG A 9 12.81 -11.37 -7.04
C ARG A 9 14.28 -11.09 -6.74
N ILE A 10 15.08 -12.15 -6.63
CA ILE A 10 16.52 -12.01 -6.48
C ILE A 10 17.12 -11.67 -7.84
N PRO A 11 17.89 -10.59 -8.00
CA PRO A 11 18.56 -10.25 -9.24
C PRO A 11 19.44 -11.41 -9.72
N GLY A 12 19.26 -11.85 -10.97
CA GLY A 12 19.98 -12.98 -11.54
C GLY A 12 19.34 -14.36 -11.27
N ASP A 13 18.29 -14.43 -10.46
CA ASP A 13 17.46 -15.61 -10.29
C ASP A 13 16.14 -15.43 -11.04
N ASP A 14 15.78 -16.44 -11.85
CA ASP A 14 14.47 -16.46 -12.54
C ASP A 14 13.34 -16.87 -11.58
N GLN A 15 13.65 -17.09 -10.30
CA GLN A 15 12.75 -17.62 -9.29
C GLN A 15 12.19 -16.52 -8.42
N TYR A 16 10.92 -16.65 -8.04
CA TYR A 16 10.27 -15.81 -7.05
C TYR A 16 10.33 -16.48 -5.69
N HIS A 17 10.88 -15.76 -4.71
CA HIS A 17 10.85 -16.14 -3.31
C HIS A 17 9.64 -15.49 -2.64
N TYR A 18 8.75 -16.32 -2.11
CA TYR A 18 7.56 -15.90 -1.41
C TYR A 18 7.76 -16.08 0.08
N TYR A 19 7.30 -15.10 0.81
CA TYR A 19 7.19 -15.11 2.25
C TYR A 19 5.70 -15.02 2.58
N LEU A 20 5.22 -15.95 3.39
CA LEU A 20 3.83 -16.04 3.78
C LEU A 20 3.77 -16.15 5.30
N ARG A 21 3.00 -15.30 5.94
CA ARG A 21 2.66 -15.37 7.35
C ARG A 21 1.24 -15.90 7.48
N ASP A 22 1.07 -16.98 8.22
CA ASP A 22 -0.20 -17.67 8.44
C ASP A 22 -0.40 -17.86 9.94
N ASP A 23 -1.63 -17.66 10.45
CA ASP A 23 -1.95 -17.69 11.88
C ASP A 23 -1.72 -19.06 12.53
N LYS A 24 -1.76 -20.14 11.76
CA LYS A 24 -1.56 -21.53 12.24
C LYS A 24 -0.17 -22.07 11.92
N LYS A 25 0.43 -21.63 10.80
CA LYS A 25 1.68 -22.18 10.27
C LYS A 25 2.89 -21.28 10.51
N GLY A 26 2.68 -20.05 11.03
CA GLY A 26 3.72 -19.05 11.23
C GLY A 26 4.30 -18.53 9.92
N ILE A 27 5.56 -18.11 9.94
CA ILE A 27 6.25 -17.55 8.78
C ILE A 27 6.92 -18.67 7.98
N ASN A 28 6.62 -18.71 6.68
CA ASN A 28 7.18 -19.65 5.74
C ASN A 28 7.84 -18.89 4.57
N CYS A 29 9.03 -19.35 4.17
CA CYS A 29 9.73 -18.88 2.98
C CYS A 29 9.88 -20.05 1.99
N PHE A 30 9.42 -19.84 0.76
CA PHE A 30 9.45 -20.90 -0.25
C PHE A 30 9.47 -20.32 -1.67
N GLN A 31 9.93 -21.18 -2.59
CA GLN A 31 9.82 -20.91 -4.01
C GLN A 31 8.47 -21.41 -4.53
N TYR A 32 7.79 -20.56 -5.29
CA TYR A 32 6.50 -20.91 -5.86
C TYR A 32 6.47 -20.64 -7.36
N TYR A 33 6.01 -21.63 -8.09
CA TYR A 33 5.81 -21.56 -9.53
C TYR A 33 4.31 -21.67 -9.81
N PRO A 34 3.65 -20.57 -10.22
CA PRO A 34 2.25 -20.64 -10.57
C PRO A 34 2.02 -21.58 -11.74
N THR A 35 0.93 -22.33 -11.67
CA THR A 35 0.47 -23.11 -12.80
C THR A 35 -0.04 -22.15 -13.89
N LEU A 36 0.51 -22.27 -15.08
CA LEU A 36 0.07 -21.58 -16.28
C LEU A 36 -0.74 -22.55 -17.16
N TYR A 37 -1.47 -22.03 -18.10
CA TYR A 37 -2.28 -22.85 -19.00
C TYR A 37 -1.97 -22.47 -20.43
N LYS A 38 -1.94 -23.49 -21.33
CA LYS A 38 -1.80 -23.29 -22.78
C LYS A 38 -3.02 -23.88 -23.50
N LEU A 39 -3.40 -23.29 -24.62
CA LEU A 39 -4.43 -23.87 -25.48
C LEU A 39 -4.00 -25.27 -25.92
N ASP A 40 -4.90 -26.24 -25.80
CA ASP A 40 -4.67 -27.65 -26.11
C ASP A 40 -6.03 -28.32 -26.40
N GLU A 41 -6.19 -28.87 -27.58
CA GLU A 41 -7.43 -29.53 -28.03
C GLU A 41 -7.84 -30.69 -27.10
N TYR A 42 -6.88 -31.30 -26.43
CA TYR A 42 -7.09 -32.44 -25.52
C TYR A 42 -7.03 -32.01 -24.04
N GLY A 43 -7.02 -30.70 -23.78
CA GLY A 43 -6.92 -30.18 -22.43
C GLY A 43 -8.15 -30.44 -21.57
N GLU A 44 -7.94 -30.72 -20.29
CA GLU A 44 -9.01 -31.00 -19.32
C GLU A 44 -9.63 -29.73 -18.73
N HIS A 45 -8.96 -28.59 -18.86
CA HIS A 45 -9.46 -27.31 -18.36
C HIS A 45 -10.09 -26.49 -19.48
N LYS A 46 -11.01 -25.59 -19.11
CA LYS A 46 -11.59 -24.64 -20.06
C LYS A 46 -11.23 -23.21 -19.66
N ASN A 47 -10.90 -22.38 -20.62
CA ASN A 47 -10.79 -20.94 -20.39
C ASN A 47 -12.17 -20.27 -20.38
N LEU A 48 -12.19 -18.97 -20.09
CA LEU A 48 -13.44 -18.19 -20.04
C LEU A 48 -14.21 -18.18 -21.38
N PHE A 49 -13.53 -18.45 -22.50
CA PHE A 49 -14.13 -18.51 -23.84
C PHE A 49 -14.61 -19.92 -24.25
N GLY A 50 -14.45 -20.89 -23.36
CA GLY A 50 -14.85 -22.29 -23.59
C GLY A 50 -13.81 -23.14 -24.34
N GLU A 51 -12.65 -22.58 -24.67
CA GLU A 51 -11.56 -23.29 -25.31
C GLU A 51 -10.82 -24.19 -24.32
N THR A 52 -10.40 -25.36 -24.75
CA THR A 52 -9.69 -26.33 -23.90
C THR A 52 -8.23 -25.95 -23.69
N CYS A 53 -7.74 -26.19 -22.48
CA CYS A 53 -6.42 -25.82 -22.03
C CYS A 53 -5.77 -26.94 -21.20
N SER A 54 -4.46 -27.08 -21.30
CA SER A 54 -3.64 -27.95 -20.44
C SER A 54 -2.75 -27.16 -19.50
N PRO A 55 -2.63 -27.55 -18.23
CA PRO A 55 -1.74 -26.90 -17.29
C PRO A 55 -0.27 -27.20 -17.60
N PHE A 56 0.61 -26.25 -17.33
CA PHE A 56 2.07 -26.46 -17.39
C PHE A 56 2.80 -25.58 -16.38
N LYS A 57 4.03 -25.98 -16.07
CA LYS A 57 4.98 -25.19 -15.28
C LYS A 57 6.30 -25.08 -16.03
N GLY A 58 6.99 -23.97 -15.95
CA GLY A 58 8.30 -23.81 -16.56
C GLY A 58 8.44 -22.55 -17.41
N LYS A 59 9.52 -22.52 -18.20
CA LYS A 59 9.83 -21.36 -19.06
C LYS A 59 8.82 -21.24 -20.20
N TYR A 60 8.44 -20.02 -20.52
CA TYR A 60 7.50 -19.71 -21.60
C TYR A 60 7.86 -18.40 -22.27
N ASP A 61 7.39 -18.25 -23.51
CA ASP A 61 7.43 -16.96 -24.19
C ASP A 61 6.31 -16.06 -23.68
N TRP A 62 6.69 -14.99 -23.01
CA TRP A 62 5.76 -13.98 -22.49
C TRP A 62 4.85 -13.40 -23.58
N LYS A 63 5.30 -13.30 -24.81
CA LYS A 63 4.53 -12.76 -25.94
C LYS A 63 3.51 -13.74 -26.51
N ASN A 64 3.59 -15.02 -26.17
CA ASN A 64 2.67 -16.03 -26.69
C ASN A 64 1.25 -15.76 -26.16
N PRO A 65 0.27 -15.43 -27.04
CA PRO A 65 -1.10 -15.14 -26.62
C PRO A 65 -1.85 -16.38 -26.12
N ASN A 66 -1.42 -17.58 -26.49
CA ASN A 66 -2.06 -18.84 -26.15
C ASN A 66 -1.64 -19.37 -24.76
N ILE A 67 -0.91 -18.58 -24.00
CA ILE A 67 -0.55 -18.88 -22.62
C ILE A 67 -1.33 -17.95 -21.70
N TYR A 68 -2.14 -18.54 -20.83
CA TYR A 68 -3.05 -17.87 -19.91
C TYR A 68 -2.48 -17.78 -18.48
N GLU A 69 -3.02 -16.84 -17.68
CA GLU A 69 -2.67 -16.57 -16.28
C GLU A 69 -1.19 -16.13 -16.06
N LYS A 70 -0.50 -15.71 -17.12
CA LYS A 70 0.92 -15.31 -17.06
C LYS A 70 1.16 -13.92 -16.47
N ASP A 71 0.14 -13.06 -16.49
CA ASP A 71 0.19 -11.64 -16.11
C ASP A 71 -0.60 -11.30 -14.83
N ILE A 72 -1.03 -12.31 -14.09
CA ILE A 72 -1.61 -12.14 -12.77
C ILE A 72 -0.53 -11.64 -11.80
N ASP A 73 -0.92 -10.71 -10.92
CA ASP A 73 -0.05 -10.27 -9.83
C ASP A 73 0.43 -11.45 -8.98
N LYS A 74 1.69 -11.40 -8.53
CA LYS A 74 2.34 -12.53 -7.88
C LYS A 74 1.76 -12.85 -6.51
N GLU A 75 1.37 -11.83 -5.76
CA GLU A 75 0.73 -12.04 -4.46
C GLU A 75 -0.69 -12.59 -4.64
N LEU A 76 -1.44 -12.09 -5.63
CA LEU A 76 -2.80 -12.56 -5.92
C LEU A 76 -2.80 -14.04 -6.35
N VAL A 77 -1.91 -14.45 -7.26
CA VAL A 77 -1.86 -15.84 -7.71
C VAL A 77 -1.53 -16.79 -6.58
N LEU A 78 -0.62 -16.40 -5.69
CA LEU A 78 -0.27 -17.22 -4.53
C LEU A 78 -1.43 -17.37 -3.55
N LEU A 79 -2.05 -16.24 -3.16
CA LEU A 79 -3.17 -16.24 -2.22
C LEU A 79 -4.36 -17.01 -2.77
N ARG A 80 -4.71 -16.79 -4.04
CA ARG A 80 -5.73 -17.57 -4.74
C ARG A 80 -5.42 -19.08 -4.67
N ASP A 81 -4.23 -19.48 -5.08
CA ASP A 81 -3.91 -20.90 -5.25
C ASP A 81 -3.81 -21.65 -3.91
N LEU A 82 -3.42 -20.97 -2.82
CA LEU A 82 -3.31 -21.58 -1.50
C LEU A 82 -4.61 -21.53 -0.67
N TYR A 83 -5.49 -20.56 -0.93
CA TYR A 83 -6.62 -20.29 -0.05
C TYR A 83 -7.99 -20.23 -0.76
N TYR A 84 -8.08 -20.49 -2.08
CA TYR A 84 -9.32 -20.33 -2.85
C TYR A 84 -10.51 -21.15 -2.32
N GLU A 85 -10.27 -22.19 -1.53
CA GLU A 85 -11.34 -23.06 -1.01
C GLU A 85 -12.09 -22.46 0.18
N THR A 86 -11.57 -21.43 0.83
CA THR A 86 -12.13 -20.84 2.05
C THR A 86 -12.06 -19.32 2.04
N ASP A 87 -13.04 -18.69 2.66
CA ASP A 87 -13.09 -17.23 2.92
C ASP A 87 -12.89 -16.91 4.40
N GLU A 88 -12.41 -17.87 5.21
CA GLU A 88 -12.14 -17.66 6.63
C GLU A 88 -11.09 -16.58 6.85
N MET A 89 -11.21 -15.87 7.95
CA MET A 89 -10.21 -14.92 8.43
C MET A 89 -9.22 -15.61 9.37
N PRO A 90 -8.02 -15.04 9.56
CA PRO A 90 -7.11 -15.50 10.61
C PRO A 90 -7.71 -15.31 11.99
N SER A 91 -7.30 -16.17 12.92
CA SER A 91 -7.83 -16.19 14.29
C SER A 91 -7.37 -15.00 15.14
N TYR A 92 -6.26 -14.36 14.77
CA TYR A 92 -5.72 -13.20 15.46
C TYR A 92 -4.82 -12.36 14.54
N HIS A 93 -4.60 -11.12 14.97
CA HIS A 93 -3.59 -10.20 14.46
C HIS A 93 -2.87 -9.51 15.62
N ASN A 94 -1.56 -9.37 15.51
CA ASN A 94 -0.81 -8.44 16.35
C ASN A 94 -0.93 -7.06 15.70
N THR A 95 -1.92 -6.28 16.13
CA THR A 95 -2.16 -4.93 15.61
C THR A 95 -1.51 -3.90 16.51
N VAL A 96 -0.79 -2.96 15.91
CA VAL A 96 -0.11 -1.86 16.60
C VAL A 96 -0.55 -0.55 15.98
N TYR A 97 -1.00 0.40 16.81
CA TYR A 97 -1.16 1.79 16.39
C TYR A 97 0.16 2.53 16.59
N LEU A 98 0.51 3.39 15.62
CA LEU A 98 1.80 4.10 15.59
C LEU A 98 1.59 5.56 15.21
N ASP A 99 2.34 6.42 15.87
CA ASP A 99 2.52 7.83 15.51
C ASP A 99 3.94 8.27 15.86
N ILE A 100 4.54 9.15 15.04
CA ILE A 100 5.87 9.71 15.30
C ILE A 100 5.85 11.22 15.30
N GLU A 101 6.71 11.80 16.15
CA GLU A 101 6.99 13.22 16.14
C GLU A 101 8.46 13.48 15.78
N ILE A 102 8.68 14.53 15.00
CA ILE A 102 10.02 14.92 14.55
C ILE A 102 10.26 16.41 14.82
N GLU A 103 11.51 16.82 14.89
CA GLU A 103 11.89 18.23 14.92
C GLU A 103 11.37 18.96 13.68
N ILE A 104 10.89 20.21 13.86
CA ILE A 104 10.32 21.00 12.77
C ILE A 104 11.44 21.75 12.04
N LEU A 105 11.92 21.20 10.92
CA LEU A 105 12.92 21.84 10.05
C LEU A 105 12.30 22.51 8.80
N GLY A 106 10.98 22.46 8.63
CA GLY A 106 10.29 23.05 7.49
C GLY A 106 9.14 22.21 6.97
N ALA A 107 8.74 22.42 5.71
CA ALA A 107 7.60 21.72 5.12
C ALA A 107 7.91 20.24 4.84
N LEU A 108 6.94 19.37 5.16
CA LEU A 108 7.00 17.95 4.83
C LEU A 108 6.57 17.74 3.38
N THR A 109 7.49 17.26 2.57
CA THR A 109 7.30 16.89 1.17
C THR A 109 7.88 15.48 0.96
N PRO A 110 7.52 14.75 -0.11
CA PRO A 110 8.14 13.46 -0.40
C PRO A 110 9.68 13.51 -0.45
N TYR A 111 10.23 14.65 -0.86
CA TYR A 111 11.68 14.87 -0.92
C TYR A 111 12.28 15.00 0.50
N THR A 112 11.74 15.89 1.35
CA THR A 112 12.25 16.09 2.72
C THR A 112 12.02 14.88 3.62
N ILE A 113 10.95 14.13 3.40
CA ILE A 113 10.70 12.84 4.05
C ILE A 113 11.79 11.82 3.67
N LYS A 114 12.13 11.75 2.38
CA LYS A 114 13.20 10.85 1.90
C LYS A 114 14.59 11.25 2.41
N GLU A 115 14.85 12.53 2.51
CA GLU A 115 16.11 13.02 3.11
C GLU A 115 16.21 12.72 4.62
N ALA A 116 15.07 12.70 5.32
CA ALA A 116 14.94 12.42 6.75
C ALA A 116 15.99 13.14 7.59
N ASN A 117 16.06 14.49 7.50
CA ASN A 117 17.09 15.28 8.17
C ASN A 117 16.76 15.58 9.64
N ALA A 118 15.49 15.74 10.00
CA ALA A 118 15.03 16.06 11.34
C ALA A 118 15.18 14.86 12.30
N GLU A 119 15.49 15.12 13.57
CA GLU A 119 15.51 14.07 14.59
C GLU A 119 14.09 13.60 14.91
N ILE A 120 13.96 12.31 15.19
CA ILE A 120 12.73 11.77 15.79
C ILE A 120 12.77 12.14 17.26
N THR A 121 11.77 12.91 17.70
CA THR A 121 11.65 13.37 19.07
C THR A 121 10.80 12.46 19.94
N ALA A 122 9.79 11.81 19.34
CA ALA A 122 9.01 10.78 20.03
C ALA A 122 8.44 9.75 19.04
N ILE A 123 8.16 8.55 19.57
CA ILE A 123 7.42 7.48 18.91
C ILE A 123 6.40 6.93 19.89
N ALA A 124 5.11 7.04 19.58
CA ALA A 124 4.04 6.46 20.37
C ALA A 124 3.50 5.19 19.72
N LEU A 125 3.26 4.18 20.55
CA LEU A 125 2.68 2.89 20.15
C LEU A 125 1.54 2.51 21.08
N ILE A 126 0.50 1.86 20.53
CA ILE A 126 -0.46 1.07 21.31
C ILE A 126 -0.42 -0.36 20.78
N ASP A 127 -0.11 -1.30 21.66
CA ASP A 127 -0.31 -2.73 21.38
C ASP A 127 -1.78 -3.07 21.67
N VAL A 128 -2.54 -3.39 20.61
CA VAL A 128 -3.97 -3.64 20.73
C VAL A 128 -4.27 -4.87 21.58
N SER A 129 -3.37 -5.86 21.64
CA SER A 129 -3.56 -7.11 22.38
C SER A 129 -3.44 -6.92 23.89
N THR A 130 -2.48 -6.11 24.33
CA THR A 130 -2.20 -5.84 25.75
C THR A 130 -2.79 -4.54 26.24
N LYS A 131 -3.21 -3.66 25.33
CA LYS A 131 -3.63 -2.27 25.61
C LYS A 131 -2.51 -1.40 26.19
N GLU A 132 -1.27 -1.86 26.12
CA GLU A 132 -0.12 -1.10 26.58
C GLU A 132 0.18 0.06 25.61
N LYS A 133 0.32 1.24 26.18
CA LYS A 133 0.72 2.47 25.48
C LYS A 133 2.18 2.73 25.81
N THR A 134 3.03 2.72 24.79
CA THR A 134 4.46 2.99 24.94
C THR A 134 4.84 4.25 24.20
N CYS A 135 5.53 5.18 24.86
CA CYS A 135 6.11 6.35 24.22
C CYS A 135 7.61 6.38 24.45
N PHE A 136 8.38 6.31 23.36
CA PHE A 136 9.81 6.57 23.36
C PHE A 136 9.99 8.07 23.16
N ILE A 137 10.71 8.72 24.05
CA ILE A 137 10.91 10.17 24.05
C ILE A 137 12.40 10.52 24.10
N LEU A 138 12.82 11.48 23.30
CA LEU A 138 14.17 12.00 23.32
C LEU A 138 14.36 12.91 24.56
N ASP A 139 15.24 12.50 25.48
CA ASP A 139 15.57 13.21 26.73
C ASP A 139 17.08 13.36 26.84
N LYS A 140 17.64 14.34 26.13
CA LYS A 140 19.09 14.56 26.05
C LYS A 140 19.71 15.02 27.37
N GLU A 141 18.91 15.59 28.26
CA GLU A 141 19.36 16.18 29.51
C GLU A 141 19.05 15.32 30.73
N ASP A 142 18.43 14.16 30.53
CA ASP A 142 18.03 13.22 31.59
C ASP A 142 17.14 13.88 32.66
N ASN A 143 16.16 14.68 32.20
CA ASN A 143 15.31 15.49 33.08
C ASN A 143 13.93 14.86 33.37
N LEU A 144 13.50 13.86 32.60
CA LEU A 144 12.12 13.38 32.65
C LEU A 144 11.83 12.42 33.81
N GLY A 145 12.84 11.72 34.32
CA GLY A 145 12.60 10.69 35.34
C GLY A 145 11.67 9.57 34.87
N ASP A 146 11.04 8.88 35.82
CA ASP A 146 10.05 7.83 35.52
C ASP A 146 8.64 8.41 35.50
N LEU A 147 8.07 8.55 34.30
CA LEU A 147 6.71 9.03 34.05
C LEU A 147 5.74 7.88 33.73
N SER A 148 6.16 6.63 33.88
CA SER A 148 5.35 5.46 33.59
C SER A 148 4.24 5.27 34.64
N SER A 149 3.12 4.69 34.19
CA SER A 149 1.99 4.34 35.03
C SER A 149 1.34 3.05 34.53
N GLU A 150 0.32 2.53 35.20
CA GLU A 150 -0.37 1.32 34.78
C GLU A 150 -0.90 1.47 33.33
N GLY A 151 -0.47 0.58 32.44
CA GLY A 151 -0.83 0.59 31.02
C GLY A 151 -0.15 1.68 30.17
N LYS A 152 0.72 2.53 30.76
CA LYS A 152 1.45 3.58 30.08
C LYS A 152 2.94 3.47 30.41
N VAL A 153 3.76 3.14 29.43
CA VAL A 153 5.21 2.99 29.56
C VAL A 153 5.88 4.15 28.85
N ILE A 154 6.63 4.96 29.59
CA ILE A 154 7.44 6.06 29.04
C ILE A 154 8.89 5.63 29.06
N VAL A 155 9.56 5.78 27.91
CA VAL A 155 10.95 5.33 27.72
C VAL A 155 11.81 6.53 27.33
N PRO A 156 12.36 7.27 28.31
CA PRO A 156 13.32 8.33 28.02
C PRO A 156 14.58 7.77 27.35
N CYS A 157 15.13 8.52 26.42
CA CYS A 157 16.30 8.13 25.65
C CYS A 157 17.27 9.31 25.53
N SER A 158 18.52 9.11 25.90
CA SER A 158 19.56 10.15 25.93
C SER A 158 19.96 10.65 24.53
N ASN A 159 19.67 9.88 23.50
CA ASN A 159 19.94 10.25 22.12
C ASN A 159 19.02 9.46 21.17
N GLU A 160 18.91 9.97 19.93
CA GLU A 160 18.02 9.38 18.92
C GLU A 160 18.40 7.92 18.55
N ASN A 161 19.68 7.57 18.51
CA ASN A 161 20.07 6.20 18.19
C ASN A 161 19.60 5.20 19.26
N GLU A 162 19.62 5.62 20.53
CA GLU A 162 19.06 4.84 21.64
C GLU A 162 17.53 4.70 21.49
N LEU A 163 16.85 5.82 21.20
CA LEU A 163 15.39 5.86 20.97
C LEU A 163 15.00 4.86 19.86
N ILE A 164 15.67 4.95 18.71
CA ILE A 164 15.39 4.04 17.58
C ILE A 164 15.67 2.59 17.95
N ARG A 165 16.76 2.25 18.63
CA ARG A 165 17.07 0.88 19.01
C ARG A 165 16.10 0.30 20.03
N LYS A 166 15.67 1.09 21.03
CA LYS A 166 14.65 0.68 21.99
C LYS A 166 13.31 0.46 21.29
N PHE A 167 12.92 1.38 20.38
CA PHE A 167 11.75 1.22 19.52
C PHE A 167 11.83 -0.08 18.70
N LEU A 168 12.92 -0.34 17.98
CA LEU A 168 13.10 -1.56 17.19
C LEU A 168 13.00 -2.82 18.05
N SER A 169 13.56 -2.80 19.26
CA SER A 169 13.48 -3.94 20.18
C SER A 169 12.05 -4.20 20.65
N LYS A 170 11.28 -3.14 20.93
CA LYS A 170 9.85 -3.25 21.28
C LYS A 170 9.03 -3.72 20.08
N TRP A 171 9.32 -3.19 18.89
CA TRP A 171 8.70 -3.60 17.64
C TRP A 171 8.86 -5.10 17.37
N GLU A 172 10.09 -5.62 17.48
CA GLU A 172 10.36 -7.05 17.33
C GLU A 172 9.64 -7.90 18.40
N GLN A 173 9.54 -7.41 19.63
CA GLN A 173 8.81 -8.08 20.71
C GLN A 173 7.30 -8.15 20.44
N MET A 174 6.70 -7.07 19.92
CA MET A 174 5.28 -7.04 19.55
C MET A 174 5.00 -7.87 18.29
N ASP A 175 6.00 -8.05 17.43
CA ASP A 175 5.92 -8.81 16.17
C ASP A 175 4.66 -8.45 15.36
N PRO A 176 4.49 -7.18 14.95
CA PRO A 176 3.25 -6.71 14.37
C PRO A 176 2.93 -7.41 13.04
N THR A 177 1.66 -7.78 12.88
CA THR A 177 1.10 -8.24 11.59
C THR A 177 0.41 -7.11 10.84
N ILE A 178 -0.15 -6.15 11.60
CA ILE A 178 -0.79 -4.94 11.10
C ILE A 178 -0.27 -3.75 11.89
N VAL A 179 0.15 -2.72 11.20
CA VAL A 179 0.51 -1.42 11.77
C VAL A 179 -0.42 -0.37 11.18
N VAL A 180 -0.96 0.46 12.04
CA VAL A 180 -1.92 1.49 11.64
C VAL A 180 -1.48 2.84 12.17
N GLY A 181 -1.38 3.81 11.29
CA GLY A 181 -1.20 5.21 11.63
C GLY A 181 -2.23 6.08 10.91
N TYR A 182 -2.13 7.38 11.08
CA TYR A 182 -2.99 8.36 10.41
C TYR A 182 -2.17 9.21 9.45
N ASN A 183 -2.43 9.11 8.16
CA ASN A 183 -1.57 9.64 7.09
C ASN A 183 -0.16 9.00 7.07
N SER A 184 -0.07 7.81 7.63
CA SER A 184 1.19 7.11 7.91
C SER A 184 1.87 6.56 6.67
N ASP A 185 1.13 6.24 5.62
CA ASP A 185 1.68 5.82 4.33
C ASP A 185 2.50 6.94 3.68
N PHE A 186 2.09 8.19 3.89
CA PHE A 186 2.80 9.36 3.39
C PHE A 186 3.95 9.79 4.31
N PHE A 187 3.77 9.73 5.63
CA PHE A 187 4.73 10.32 6.57
C PHE A 187 5.42 9.30 7.48
N ASP A 188 4.73 8.70 8.45
CA ASP A 188 5.35 7.94 9.54
C ASP A 188 6.20 6.78 9.05
N ILE A 189 5.65 5.91 8.22
CA ILE A 189 6.34 4.71 7.74
C ILE A 189 7.54 5.06 6.84
N PRO A 190 7.40 5.95 5.83
CA PRO A 190 8.55 6.37 5.04
C PRO A 190 9.62 7.08 5.87
N TYR A 191 9.20 7.98 6.79
CA TYR A 191 10.16 8.72 7.61
C TYR A 191 10.95 7.79 8.52
N LEU A 192 10.30 6.89 9.24
CA LEU A 192 10.95 5.85 10.04
C LEU A 192 11.96 5.06 9.22
N TYR A 193 11.54 4.56 8.05
CA TYR A 193 12.44 3.80 7.18
C TYR A 193 13.68 4.60 6.79
N TYR A 194 13.51 5.81 6.26
CA TYR A 194 14.64 6.61 5.79
C TYR A 194 15.51 7.09 6.95
N ARG A 195 14.91 7.48 8.08
CA ARG A 195 15.66 7.94 9.24
C ARG A 195 16.47 6.83 9.89
N ILE A 196 15.88 5.66 10.11
CA ILE A 196 16.59 4.48 10.64
C ILE A 196 17.72 4.08 9.70
N LYS A 197 17.44 3.99 8.41
CA LYS A 197 18.46 3.67 7.40
C LYS A 197 19.62 4.67 7.40
N LYS A 198 19.33 5.95 7.54
CA LYS A 198 20.33 7.01 7.62
C LYS A 198 21.16 6.95 8.88
N ARG A 199 20.56 6.64 10.03
CA ARG A 199 21.21 6.66 11.34
C ARG A 199 21.89 5.34 11.69
N LEU A 200 21.28 4.21 11.36
CA LEU A 200 21.68 2.89 11.81
C LEU A 200 21.88 1.87 10.66
N GLY A 201 21.83 2.32 9.40
CA GLY A 201 22.08 1.46 8.24
C GLY A 201 21.12 0.29 8.15
N ASP A 202 21.69 -0.92 8.10
CA ASP A 202 20.93 -2.16 7.89
C ASP A 202 20.04 -2.56 9.07
N GLU A 203 20.17 -1.90 10.25
CA GLU A 203 19.22 -2.13 11.36
C GLU A 203 17.77 -1.79 10.97
N VAL A 204 17.54 -0.98 9.92
CA VAL A 204 16.20 -0.74 9.36
C VAL A 204 15.48 -2.02 8.96
N ASN A 205 16.22 -3.06 8.56
CA ASN A 205 15.64 -4.35 8.17
C ASN A 205 14.93 -5.07 9.33
N ARG A 206 15.18 -4.69 10.58
CA ARG A 206 14.50 -5.19 11.78
C ARG A 206 13.01 -4.82 11.84
N LEU A 207 12.57 -3.84 11.04
CA LEU A 207 11.14 -3.55 10.86
C LEU A 207 10.37 -4.72 10.23
N SER A 208 11.06 -5.58 9.48
CA SER A 208 10.47 -6.76 8.84
C SER A 208 10.90 -8.04 9.55
N PRO A 209 9.98 -8.96 9.93
CA PRO A 209 10.34 -10.23 10.57
C PRO A 209 11.16 -11.14 9.65
N VAL A 210 11.26 -10.83 8.37
CA VAL A 210 12.08 -11.54 7.37
C VAL A 210 13.23 -10.69 6.81
N GLY A 211 13.45 -9.50 7.39
CA GLY A 211 14.51 -8.59 6.97
C GLY A 211 14.36 -8.07 5.54
N LYS A 212 13.14 -7.96 5.02
CA LYS A 212 12.87 -7.55 3.64
C LYS A 212 11.98 -6.31 3.61
N ILE A 213 12.48 -5.26 2.96
CA ILE A 213 11.74 -4.02 2.74
C ILE A 213 11.92 -3.60 1.28
N THR A 214 10.84 -3.19 0.64
CA THR A 214 10.87 -2.69 -0.74
C THR A 214 10.56 -1.21 -0.77
N GLU A 215 11.40 -0.44 -1.45
CA GLU A 215 11.12 0.95 -1.81
C GLU A 215 10.54 1.00 -3.22
N SER A 216 9.32 1.52 -3.37
CA SER A 216 8.66 1.69 -4.66
C SER A 216 8.99 3.05 -5.26
N PRO A 217 9.67 3.12 -6.40
CA PRO A 217 9.95 4.41 -7.07
C PRO A 217 8.70 4.99 -7.76
N TYR A 218 7.63 4.22 -7.88
CA TYR A 218 6.43 4.58 -8.64
C TYR A 218 5.28 5.09 -7.76
N ASN A 219 5.37 4.94 -6.45
CA ASN A 219 4.36 5.40 -5.50
C ASN A 219 5.00 6.36 -4.47
N PRO A 220 5.09 7.65 -4.77
CA PRO A 220 5.73 8.60 -3.86
C PRO A 220 4.92 8.86 -2.57
N ASN A 221 3.64 8.49 -2.55
CA ASN A 221 2.76 8.70 -1.39
C ASN A 221 2.72 7.48 -0.43
N SER A 222 3.21 6.33 -0.86
CA SER A 222 3.39 5.13 -0.04
C SER A 222 4.56 4.33 -0.62
N PRO A 223 5.79 4.86 -0.46
CA PRO A 223 6.95 4.30 -1.13
C PRO A 223 7.51 3.03 -0.48
N ILE A 224 7.16 2.76 0.77
CA ILE A 224 7.78 1.70 1.57
C ILE A 224 6.81 0.56 1.80
N LYS A 225 7.22 -0.66 1.44
CA LYS A 225 6.53 -1.91 1.78
C LYS A 225 7.43 -2.74 2.70
N ILE A 226 6.98 -2.95 3.93
CA ILE A 226 7.67 -3.77 4.92
C ILE A 226 7.22 -5.22 4.73
N GLY A 227 8.17 -6.12 4.49
CA GLY A 227 7.84 -7.53 4.25
C GLY A 227 7.16 -8.18 5.46
N LEU A 228 6.00 -8.77 5.24
CA LEU A 228 5.14 -9.44 6.22
C LEU A 228 4.57 -8.56 7.34
N VAL A 229 4.60 -7.23 7.19
CA VAL A 229 3.89 -6.27 8.03
C VAL A 229 2.95 -5.49 7.13
N ASN A 230 1.65 -5.55 7.39
CA ASN A 230 0.67 -4.78 6.63
C ASN A 230 0.57 -3.37 7.23
N CYS A 231 0.98 -2.37 6.46
CA CYS A 231 0.84 -0.98 6.87
C CYS A 231 -0.51 -0.46 6.34
N LEU A 232 -1.38 -0.03 7.24
CA LEU A 232 -2.69 0.51 6.92
C LEU A 232 -2.79 1.97 7.39
N ASP A 233 -3.15 2.85 6.49
CA ASP A 233 -3.37 4.27 6.78
C ASP A 233 -4.83 4.53 7.08
N PHE A 234 -5.15 4.91 8.33
CA PHE A 234 -6.53 5.10 8.76
C PHE A 234 -7.23 6.25 8.04
N MET A 235 -6.50 7.32 7.64
CA MET A 235 -7.07 8.39 6.83
C MET A 235 -7.49 7.89 5.44
N LEU A 236 -6.71 6.99 4.84
CA LEU A 236 -7.07 6.38 3.56
C LEU A 236 -8.25 5.41 3.70
N LEU A 237 -8.30 4.64 4.79
CA LEU A 237 -9.46 3.78 5.11
C LEU A 237 -10.72 4.62 5.31
N LEU A 238 -10.62 5.75 6.01
CA LEU A 238 -11.74 6.68 6.19
C LEU A 238 -12.25 7.18 4.83
N LYS A 239 -11.36 7.63 3.95
CA LYS A 239 -11.71 8.07 2.58
C LYS A 239 -12.30 6.95 1.73
N LYS A 240 -11.88 5.72 1.96
CA LYS A 240 -12.35 4.53 1.24
C LYS A 240 -13.77 4.14 1.63
N TYR A 241 -14.07 4.12 2.93
CA TYR A 241 -15.31 3.56 3.45
C TYR A 241 -16.40 4.61 3.69
N ILE A 242 -16.02 5.86 3.95
CA ILE A 242 -17.00 6.93 4.06
C ILE A 242 -17.24 7.53 2.68
N MET A 243 -18.42 7.20 2.11
CA MET A 243 -18.78 7.63 0.76
C MET A 243 -19.03 9.13 0.62
N LYS A 244 -19.21 9.82 1.74
CA LYS A 244 -19.46 11.27 1.78
C LYS A 244 -18.15 12.00 2.01
N GLU A 245 -17.90 13.02 1.23
CA GLU A 245 -16.74 13.90 1.42
C GLU A 245 -16.81 14.62 2.77
N GLU A 246 -15.69 14.60 3.51
CA GLU A 246 -15.57 15.23 4.81
C GLU A 246 -15.12 16.68 4.66
N SER A 247 -15.58 17.54 5.58
CA SER A 247 -15.14 18.94 5.63
C SER A 247 -13.67 19.09 6.06
N SER A 248 -13.16 18.11 6.80
CA SER A 248 -11.77 18.03 7.22
C SER A 248 -11.35 16.58 7.42
N TYR A 249 -10.12 16.26 7.04
CA TYR A 249 -9.48 14.98 7.29
C TYR A 249 -8.35 15.09 8.33
N LYS A 250 -8.30 16.17 9.12
CA LYS A 250 -7.35 16.25 10.23
C LYS A 250 -7.74 15.28 11.33
N LEU A 251 -6.75 14.60 11.92
CA LEU A 251 -6.99 13.57 12.95
C LEU A 251 -7.88 14.07 14.08
N GLY A 252 -7.61 15.28 14.61
CA GLY A 252 -8.41 15.87 15.69
C GLY A 252 -9.88 16.08 15.32
N ASP A 253 -10.16 16.61 14.11
CA ASP A 253 -11.53 16.88 13.64
C ASP A 253 -12.30 15.57 13.42
N VAL A 254 -11.62 14.57 12.85
CA VAL A 254 -12.19 13.23 12.60
C VAL A 254 -12.42 12.50 13.93
N GLY A 255 -11.46 12.57 14.85
CA GLY A 255 -11.56 11.99 16.19
C GLY A 255 -12.73 12.56 16.97
N GLU A 256 -12.86 13.88 17.00
CA GLU A 256 -13.99 14.55 17.67
C GLU A 256 -15.33 14.16 17.06
N LYS A 257 -15.39 14.13 15.72
CA LYS A 257 -16.63 13.81 15.00
C LYS A 257 -17.12 12.39 15.23
N TYR A 258 -16.24 11.40 15.09
CA TYR A 258 -16.62 9.99 15.06
C TYR A 258 -16.41 9.26 16.38
N ALA A 259 -15.39 9.63 17.17
CA ALA A 259 -15.02 8.98 18.41
C ALA A 259 -15.25 9.83 19.66
N LYS A 260 -15.63 11.12 19.52
CA LYS A 260 -15.74 12.08 20.62
C LYS A 260 -14.42 12.24 21.38
N LEU A 261 -13.32 12.13 20.69
CA LEU A 261 -11.97 12.24 21.22
C LEU A 261 -11.14 13.13 20.31
N GLY A 262 -10.83 14.34 20.75
CA GLY A 262 -10.00 15.30 20.02
C GLY A 262 -8.54 15.28 20.47
N LYS A 263 -7.71 16.05 19.75
CA LYS A 263 -6.30 16.29 20.11
C LYS A 263 -6.18 17.11 21.38
N ILE A 264 -5.04 16.99 22.06
CA ILE A 264 -4.69 17.86 23.19
C ILE A 264 -4.33 19.24 22.65
N GLU A 265 -4.98 20.27 23.18
CA GLU A 265 -4.66 21.65 22.81
C GLU A 265 -3.37 22.11 23.52
N TYR A 266 -2.53 22.83 22.78
CA TYR A 266 -1.31 23.43 23.29
C TYR A 266 -1.05 24.78 22.63
N ASN A 267 -0.22 25.62 23.27
CA ASN A 267 0.19 26.91 22.73
C ASN A 267 1.52 26.82 21.99
N GLY A 268 1.69 27.61 20.95
CA GLY A 268 2.94 27.63 20.18
C GLY A 268 3.02 26.52 19.11
N ASN A 269 4.19 25.93 18.96
CA ASN A 269 4.44 24.80 18.06
C ASN A 269 4.91 23.56 18.82
N LEU A 270 5.00 22.41 18.15
CA LEU A 270 5.39 21.14 18.78
C LEU A 270 6.82 21.16 19.34
N ASP A 271 7.77 21.84 18.68
CA ASP A 271 9.14 21.98 19.22
C ASP A 271 9.17 22.80 20.52
N THR A 272 8.32 23.82 20.62
CA THR A 272 8.16 24.59 21.87
C THR A 272 7.55 23.71 22.96
N LEU A 273 6.48 22.96 22.64
CA LEU A 273 5.86 22.04 23.58
C LEU A 273 6.86 20.98 24.06
N PHE A 274 7.63 20.39 23.16
CA PHE A 274 8.65 19.39 23.47
C PHE A 274 9.70 19.90 24.47
N ARG A 275 10.12 21.19 24.35
CA ARG A 275 11.15 21.79 25.20
C ARG A 275 10.61 22.31 26.53
N GLU A 276 9.42 22.90 26.53
CA GLU A 276 8.86 23.60 27.69
C GLU A 276 7.95 22.72 28.55
N ASP A 277 7.25 21.74 27.95
CA ASP A 277 6.33 20.84 28.64
C ASP A 277 6.38 19.44 28.03
N PRO A 278 7.50 18.71 28.25
CA PRO A 278 7.70 17.39 27.65
C PRO A 278 6.68 16.34 28.14
N GLU A 279 6.14 16.48 29.35
CA GLU A 279 5.07 15.58 29.84
C GLU A 279 3.81 15.74 28.99
N LYS A 280 3.39 16.97 28.72
CA LYS A 280 2.26 17.26 27.84
C LYS A 280 2.53 16.84 26.40
N PHE A 281 3.78 16.96 25.93
CA PHE A 281 4.18 16.49 24.60
C PHE A 281 4.07 14.97 24.48
N ILE A 282 4.45 14.22 25.52
CA ILE A 282 4.25 12.76 25.58
C ILE A 282 2.76 12.43 25.54
N ASP A 283 1.94 13.11 26.33
CA ASP A 283 0.49 12.93 26.32
C ASP A 283 -0.14 13.27 24.97
N TYR A 284 0.38 14.29 24.28
CA TYR A 284 -0.05 14.67 22.95
C TYR A 284 0.24 13.54 21.94
N ASN A 285 1.46 12.99 21.89
CA ASN A 285 1.83 11.92 20.97
C ASN A 285 1.04 10.62 21.27
N ILE A 286 0.85 10.27 22.55
CA ILE A 286 -0.01 9.14 22.94
C ILE A 286 -1.47 9.39 22.55
N ARG A 287 -1.96 10.63 22.66
CA ARG A 287 -3.34 10.98 22.29
C ARG A 287 -3.59 10.74 20.79
N ASP A 288 -2.62 10.95 19.92
CA ASP A 288 -2.80 10.74 18.50
C ASP A 288 -3.04 9.25 18.18
N VAL A 289 -2.34 8.33 18.82
CA VAL A 289 -2.61 6.88 18.69
C VAL A 289 -3.89 6.44 19.41
N GLU A 290 -4.28 7.07 20.54
CA GLU A 290 -5.56 6.84 21.20
C GLU A 290 -6.76 7.22 20.34
N ILE A 291 -6.65 8.30 19.55
CA ILE A 291 -7.70 8.71 18.62
C ILE A 291 -7.89 7.65 17.55
N ILE A 292 -6.79 7.08 17.01
CA ILE A 292 -6.87 6.00 16.01
C ILE A 292 -7.56 4.77 16.61
N GLU A 293 -7.19 4.37 17.83
CA GLU A 293 -7.82 3.26 18.55
C GLU A 293 -9.33 3.50 18.73
N ALA A 294 -9.70 4.68 19.21
CA ALA A 294 -11.10 5.05 19.43
C ALA A 294 -11.92 5.11 18.11
N LEU A 295 -11.29 5.57 17.04
CA LEU A 295 -11.90 5.54 15.70
C LEU A 295 -12.15 4.11 15.24
N GLU A 296 -11.17 3.20 15.39
CA GLU A 296 -11.35 1.79 15.01
C GLU A 296 -12.41 1.10 15.86
N GLU A 297 -12.47 1.37 17.16
CA GLU A 297 -13.53 0.83 18.03
C GLU A 297 -14.94 1.20 17.54
N LYS A 298 -15.12 2.36 16.93
CA LYS A 298 -16.41 2.85 16.42
C LYS A 298 -16.68 2.45 14.97
N LEU A 299 -15.69 2.50 14.11
CA LEU A 299 -15.86 2.40 12.67
C LEU A 299 -15.55 1.01 12.11
N LYS A 300 -14.69 0.22 12.81
CA LYS A 300 -14.33 -1.15 12.44
C LYS A 300 -13.73 -1.28 11.04
N PHE A 301 -12.96 -0.29 10.61
CA PHE A 301 -12.42 -0.26 9.25
C PHE A 301 -11.28 -1.24 9.01
N ILE A 302 -10.48 -1.53 10.05
CA ILE A 302 -9.43 -2.56 9.97
C ILE A 302 -10.06 -3.94 9.88
N GLU A 303 -11.05 -4.23 10.73
CA GLU A 303 -11.80 -5.49 10.71
C GLU A 303 -12.50 -5.69 9.35
N LEU A 304 -13.14 -4.64 8.81
CA LEU A 304 -13.75 -4.66 7.49
C LEU A 304 -12.73 -4.88 6.37
N THR A 305 -11.54 -4.28 6.49
CA THR A 305 -10.43 -4.45 5.53
C THR A 305 -9.97 -5.90 5.50
N ILE A 306 -9.77 -6.53 6.65
CA ILE A 306 -9.39 -7.94 6.77
C ILE A 306 -10.47 -8.82 6.11
N LEU A 307 -11.74 -8.61 6.44
CA LEU A 307 -12.85 -9.36 5.88
C LEU A 307 -12.90 -9.28 4.34
N ILE A 308 -12.86 -8.06 3.79
CA ILE A 308 -12.90 -7.85 2.33
C ILE A 308 -11.68 -8.49 1.66
N SER A 309 -10.50 -8.37 2.25
CA SER A 309 -9.28 -8.93 1.69
C SER A 309 -9.33 -10.46 1.63
N HIS A 310 -9.89 -11.11 2.65
CA HIS A 310 -10.08 -12.58 2.63
C HIS A 310 -11.16 -13.02 1.65
N LEU A 311 -12.26 -12.30 1.52
CA LEU A 311 -13.27 -12.56 0.49
C LEU A 311 -12.72 -12.42 -0.94
N CYS A 312 -11.79 -11.49 -1.13
CA CYS A 312 -11.18 -11.22 -2.43
C CYS A 312 -9.84 -11.95 -2.64
N HIS A 313 -9.27 -12.60 -1.63
CA HIS A 313 -7.94 -13.24 -1.64
C HIS A 313 -6.83 -12.29 -2.09
N THR A 314 -6.75 -11.13 -1.43
CA THR A 314 -5.81 -10.05 -1.74
C THR A 314 -4.96 -9.68 -0.52
N PRO A 315 -3.75 -9.12 -0.71
CA PRO A 315 -3.04 -8.44 0.38
C PRO A 315 -3.90 -7.32 1.00
N TYR A 316 -3.73 -7.03 2.29
CA TYR A 316 -4.57 -6.03 2.97
C TYR A 316 -4.41 -4.61 2.41
N GLU A 317 -3.21 -4.22 2.00
CA GLU A 317 -2.98 -2.92 1.36
C GLU A 317 -3.66 -2.78 -0.01
N SER A 318 -4.10 -3.90 -0.61
CA SER A 318 -4.90 -3.87 -1.85
C SER A 318 -6.27 -3.23 -1.64
N ILE A 319 -6.72 -3.04 -0.37
CA ILE A 319 -8.00 -2.41 -0.04
C ILE A 319 -8.17 -1.03 -0.68
N TYR A 320 -7.09 -0.30 -0.85
CA TYR A 320 -7.14 1.03 -1.47
C TYR A 320 -7.44 1.02 -2.97
N TYR A 321 -7.32 -0.15 -3.63
CA TYR A 321 -7.43 -0.31 -5.08
C TYR A 321 -8.58 -1.23 -5.47
N ASN A 322 -9.72 -0.67 -5.86
CA ASN A 322 -10.90 -1.45 -6.30
C ASN A 322 -10.57 -2.45 -7.41
N THR A 323 -9.65 -2.11 -8.31
CA THR A 323 -9.21 -3.00 -9.39
C THR A 323 -8.56 -4.27 -8.87
N SER A 324 -7.68 -4.17 -7.87
CA SER A 324 -7.03 -5.33 -7.24
C SER A 324 -8.02 -6.21 -6.50
N LEU A 325 -8.96 -5.61 -5.76
CA LEU A 325 -10.02 -6.36 -5.06
C LEU A 325 -10.89 -7.13 -6.06
N ASN A 326 -11.36 -6.46 -7.12
CA ASN A 326 -12.16 -7.10 -8.15
C ASN A 326 -11.39 -8.20 -8.89
N GLU A 327 -10.11 -7.95 -9.20
CA GLU A 327 -9.24 -8.95 -9.84
C GLU A 327 -9.11 -10.19 -8.94
N GLY A 328 -8.79 -10.03 -7.66
CA GLY A 328 -8.68 -11.13 -6.71
C GLY A 328 -9.97 -11.94 -6.58
N ALA A 329 -11.13 -11.26 -6.41
CA ALA A 329 -12.44 -11.89 -6.30
C ALA A 329 -12.79 -12.68 -7.57
N ILE A 330 -12.60 -12.10 -8.76
CA ILE A 330 -12.88 -12.76 -10.03
C ILE A 330 -11.97 -13.97 -10.24
N LEU A 331 -10.66 -13.83 -9.98
CA LEU A 331 -9.69 -14.91 -10.13
C LEU A 331 -10.02 -16.09 -9.19
N THR A 332 -10.39 -15.79 -7.95
CA THR A 332 -10.80 -16.82 -6.98
C THR A 332 -12.09 -17.52 -7.39
N TYR A 333 -13.08 -16.75 -7.86
CA TYR A 333 -14.32 -17.31 -8.39
C TYR A 333 -14.07 -18.24 -9.59
N LEU A 334 -13.26 -17.81 -10.55
CA LEU A 334 -12.91 -18.63 -11.72
C LEU A 334 -12.17 -19.91 -11.29
N LYS A 335 -11.23 -19.80 -10.35
CA LYS A 335 -10.51 -20.96 -9.78
C LYS A 335 -11.46 -21.97 -9.15
N ARG A 336 -12.44 -21.53 -8.33
CA ARG A 336 -13.47 -22.37 -7.72
C ARG A 336 -14.35 -23.08 -8.77
N LYS A 337 -14.53 -22.47 -9.94
CA LYS A 337 -15.28 -23.04 -11.06
C LYS A 337 -14.44 -23.91 -12.00
N GLY A 338 -13.14 -24.03 -11.75
CA GLY A 338 -12.22 -24.74 -12.66
C GLY A 338 -12.02 -24.06 -14.01
N ILE A 339 -12.28 -22.75 -14.09
CA ILE A 339 -12.16 -21.94 -15.29
C ILE A 339 -10.81 -21.22 -15.30
N VAL A 340 -10.06 -21.34 -16.40
CA VAL A 340 -8.79 -20.65 -16.61
C VAL A 340 -9.04 -19.18 -16.93
N ALA A 341 -8.42 -18.29 -16.15
CA ALA A 341 -8.58 -16.85 -16.34
C ALA A 341 -7.87 -16.33 -17.60
N PRO A 342 -8.47 -15.39 -18.33
CA PRO A 342 -7.81 -14.77 -19.48
C PRO A 342 -6.66 -13.87 -19.02
N ASN A 343 -5.71 -13.64 -19.91
CA ASN A 343 -4.71 -12.58 -19.70
C ASN A 343 -5.38 -11.20 -19.71
N LYS A 344 -4.75 -10.26 -19.04
CA LYS A 344 -5.14 -8.84 -19.13
C LYS A 344 -5.09 -8.43 -20.61
N PRO A 345 -6.08 -7.66 -21.09
CA PRO A 345 -6.00 -7.14 -22.45
C PRO A 345 -4.69 -6.37 -22.58
N THR A 346 -3.82 -6.86 -23.45
CA THR A 346 -2.68 -6.05 -23.83
C THR A 346 -3.28 -4.77 -24.39
N THR A 347 -2.97 -3.64 -23.77
CA THR A 347 -3.12 -2.36 -24.45
C THR A 347 -2.24 -2.48 -25.70
N ILE A 348 -2.85 -2.95 -26.79
CA ILE A 348 -2.25 -2.86 -28.10
C ILE A 348 -2.02 -1.35 -28.24
N ASN A 349 -0.76 -0.91 -28.10
CA ASN A 349 -0.42 0.37 -28.68
C ASN A 349 -0.81 0.18 -30.13
N PRO A 350 -1.84 0.89 -30.62
CA PRO A 350 -2.20 0.73 -32.03
C PRO A 350 -0.89 0.83 -32.78
N SER A 351 -0.60 -0.19 -33.61
CA SER A 351 0.61 -0.14 -34.40
C SER A 351 0.53 1.17 -35.16
N ILE A 352 1.68 1.76 -35.45
CA ILE A 352 1.75 3.01 -36.24
C ILE A 352 0.84 2.93 -37.50
N ARG A 353 0.55 1.72 -37.97
CA ARG A 353 -0.34 1.42 -39.10
C ARG A 353 -1.84 1.57 -38.77
N GLU A 354 -2.22 1.63 -37.51
CA GLU A 354 -3.63 1.72 -37.08
C GLU A 354 -4.09 3.17 -36.78
N LEU A 355 -3.15 4.13 -36.77
CA LEU A 355 -3.49 5.55 -36.67
C LEU A 355 -3.93 6.06 -38.03
N ALA A 356 -5.14 6.61 -38.10
CA ALA A 356 -5.71 7.18 -39.30
C ALA A 356 -5.95 8.71 -39.12
N LYS A 357 -6.10 9.39 -40.24
CA LYS A 357 -6.60 10.76 -40.24
C LYS A 357 -7.93 10.82 -39.50
N ASP A 358 -8.16 11.88 -38.74
CA ASP A 358 -9.35 12.15 -37.90
C ASP A 358 -9.44 11.31 -36.62
N ASP A 359 -8.48 10.42 -36.34
CA ASP A 359 -8.40 9.76 -35.04
C ASP A 359 -8.16 10.79 -33.91
N LEU A 360 -8.93 10.69 -32.84
CA LEU A 360 -8.67 11.44 -31.60
C LEU A 360 -7.48 10.82 -30.87
N VAL A 361 -6.45 11.59 -30.63
CA VAL A 361 -5.18 11.12 -30.08
C VAL A 361 -4.69 11.96 -28.92
N ILE A 362 -3.87 11.35 -28.07
CA ILE A 362 -3.21 12.00 -26.96
C ILE A 362 -1.70 11.73 -27.01
N HIS A 363 -0.91 12.75 -26.74
CA HIS A 363 0.53 12.66 -26.53
C HIS A 363 0.86 12.93 -25.08
N GLN A 364 1.33 11.92 -24.34
CA GLN A 364 1.55 11.97 -22.90
C GLN A 364 3.01 12.20 -22.47
N ARG A 365 3.97 12.24 -23.41
CA ARG A 365 5.37 12.50 -23.08
C ARG A 365 5.66 14.00 -23.11
N GLY A 366 6.06 14.52 -21.95
CA GLY A 366 6.36 15.93 -21.75
C GLY A 366 5.16 16.77 -21.33
N THR A 367 5.43 17.93 -20.76
CA THR A 367 4.42 18.95 -20.41
C THR A 367 4.48 20.07 -21.43
N PRO A 368 3.35 20.53 -21.98
CA PRO A 368 2.00 20.05 -21.68
C PRO A 368 1.59 18.84 -22.53
N THR A 369 0.66 18.03 -22.02
CA THR A 369 -0.03 16.98 -22.77
C THR A 369 -0.72 17.58 -23.99
N VAL A 370 -0.51 16.99 -25.17
CA VAL A 370 -1.16 17.43 -26.42
C VAL A 370 -2.28 16.46 -26.76
N GLU A 371 -3.49 16.98 -26.82
CA GLU A 371 -4.68 16.24 -27.22
C GLU A 371 -5.29 16.90 -28.47
N GLY A 372 -5.72 16.08 -29.41
CA GLY A 372 -6.33 16.59 -30.63
C GLY A 372 -6.63 15.49 -31.65
N VAL A 373 -6.99 15.89 -32.85
CA VAL A 373 -7.34 14.99 -33.94
C VAL A 373 -6.18 14.92 -34.94
N ILE A 374 -5.90 13.75 -35.47
CA ILE A 374 -4.86 13.57 -36.49
C ILE A 374 -5.30 14.31 -37.75
N TYR A 375 -4.49 15.28 -38.14
CA TYR A 375 -4.68 16.04 -39.38
C TYR A 375 -3.94 15.37 -40.55
N SER A 376 -2.70 14.95 -40.35
CA SER A 376 -1.88 14.25 -41.34
C SER A 376 -0.86 13.33 -40.68
N ILE A 377 -0.47 12.29 -41.40
CA ILE A 377 0.58 11.34 -41.02
C ILE A 377 1.63 11.37 -42.11
N ASP A 378 2.89 11.61 -41.73
CA ASP A 378 4.03 11.56 -42.65
C ASP A 378 5.17 10.77 -42.00
N LYS A 379 5.51 9.62 -42.60
CA LYS A 379 6.58 8.69 -42.17
C LYS A 379 6.59 8.45 -40.64
N ASN A 380 7.38 9.24 -39.93
CA ASN A 380 7.58 9.13 -38.47
C ASN A 380 6.93 10.25 -37.66
N GLN A 381 6.18 11.12 -38.31
CA GLN A 381 5.54 12.27 -37.67
C GLN A 381 4.03 12.29 -37.86
N VAL A 382 3.33 12.74 -36.87
CA VAL A 382 1.90 12.99 -36.89
C VAL A 382 1.65 14.46 -36.58
N THR A 383 0.90 15.13 -37.46
CA THR A 383 0.40 16.46 -37.19
C THR A 383 -0.95 16.36 -36.52
N ILE A 384 -1.04 16.89 -35.32
CA ILE A 384 -2.25 16.89 -34.49
C ILE A 384 -2.87 18.27 -34.54
N LYS A 385 -4.15 18.37 -34.89
CA LYS A 385 -4.95 19.59 -34.79
C LYS A 385 -5.53 19.69 -33.39
N THR A 386 -5.12 20.71 -32.66
CA THR A 386 -5.58 20.99 -31.29
C THR A 386 -6.46 22.24 -31.27
N LYS A 387 -7.06 22.55 -30.13
CA LYS A 387 -7.83 23.81 -29.95
C LYS A 387 -6.96 25.07 -30.16
N SER A 388 -5.64 24.96 -29.95
CA SER A 388 -4.68 26.06 -30.05
C SER A 388 -3.83 26.04 -31.33
N GLY A 389 -4.19 25.22 -32.33
CA GLY A 389 -3.49 25.09 -33.61
C GLY A 389 -2.87 23.72 -33.85
N TYR A 390 -1.93 23.66 -34.78
CA TYR A 390 -1.32 22.37 -35.17
C TYR A 390 -0.05 22.08 -34.38
N ARG A 391 0.17 20.80 -34.00
CA ARG A 391 1.36 20.32 -33.30
C ARG A 391 1.90 19.06 -33.99
N GLN A 392 3.19 19.03 -34.28
CA GLN A 392 3.87 17.82 -34.79
C GLN A 392 4.42 17.01 -33.63
N ARG A 393 4.26 15.71 -33.68
CA ARG A 393 4.77 14.73 -32.71
C ARG A 393 5.31 13.49 -33.43
N ASN A 394 6.27 12.81 -32.75
CA ASN A 394 6.74 11.54 -33.26
C ASN A 394 5.60 10.52 -33.15
N ILE A 395 5.32 9.81 -34.24
CA ILE A 395 4.22 8.84 -34.35
C ILE A 395 4.28 7.77 -33.23
N LYS A 396 5.49 7.35 -32.82
CA LYS A 396 5.69 6.37 -31.75
C LYS A 396 5.27 6.85 -30.37
N THR A 397 5.06 8.17 -30.19
CA THR A 397 4.70 8.78 -28.90
C THR A 397 3.24 9.19 -28.83
N VAL A 398 2.49 9.02 -29.92
CA VAL A 398 1.07 9.37 -30.01
C VAL A 398 0.23 8.12 -29.83
N ARG A 399 -0.86 8.22 -29.06
CA ARG A 399 -1.80 7.13 -28.80
C ARG A 399 -3.20 7.57 -29.18
N LYS A 400 -3.99 6.64 -29.73
CA LYS A 400 -5.42 6.84 -29.93
C LYS A 400 -6.09 7.03 -28.58
N LYS A 401 -6.87 8.11 -28.44
CA LYS A 401 -7.67 8.33 -27.23
C LYS A 401 -8.85 7.37 -27.32
N GLN A 402 -8.88 6.38 -26.45
CA GLN A 402 -10.09 5.59 -26.26
C GLN A 402 -11.09 6.46 -25.50
N SER A 403 -12.22 6.79 -26.12
CA SER A 403 -13.39 7.23 -25.39
C SER A 403 -13.95 6.02 -24.66
N TYR A 404 -13.79 5.96 -23.34
CA TYR A 404 -14.69 5.11 -22.58
C TYR A 404 -16.10 5.67 -22.80
N ALA A 405 -16.97 4.89 -23.41
CA ALA A 405 -18.40 5.13 -23.26
C ALA A 405 -18.63 5.14 -21.75
N GLY A 406 -18.95 6.29 -21.19
CA GLY A 406 -19.26 6.43 -19.78
C GLY A 406 -20.27 5.37 -19.39
N GLY A 407 -20.15 4.80 -18.19
CA GLY A 407 -21.06 3.78 -17.72
C GLY A 407 -22.50 4.16 -18.05
N TYR A 408 -23.24 3.24 -18.61
CA TYR A 408 -24.68 3.43 -18.85
C TYR A 408 -25.32 3.75 -17.50
N LEU A 409 -25.66 5.01 -17.28
CA LEU A 409 -26.68 5.37 -16.31
C LEU A 409 -27.97 4.74 -16.86
N LEU A 410 -28.36 3.62 -16.26
CA LEU A 410 -29.72 3.09 -16.46
C LEU A 410 -30.64 4.17 -15.96
N ASP A 411 -31.41 4.77 -16.86
CA ASP A 411 -32.53 5.63 -16.47
C ASP A 411 -33.41 4.83 -15.50
N PRO A 412 -33.69 5.37 -14.31
CA PRO A 412 -34.65 4.71 -13.43
C PRO A 412 -35.97 4.67 -14.16
N LYS A 413 -36.42 3.48 -14.55
CA LYS A 413 -37.78 3.30 -15.04
C LYS A 413 -38.72 3.62 -13.88
N PRO A 414 -39.77 4.41 -14.13
CA PRO A 414 -40.79 4.73 -13.12
C PRO A 414 -41.52 3.51 -12.58
#